data_121abd40e43abb9024bc9a4898f6d7ee
#
_entry.id   121abd40e43abb9024bc9a4898f6d7ee
#
_cell.length_a   1.000
_cell.length_b   1.000
_cell.length_c   1.000
_cell.angle_alpha   90.00
_cell.angle_beta   90.00
_cell.angle_gamma   90.00
#
_symmetry.space_group_name_H-M   'P 1'
#
loop_
_entity.id
_entity.type
_entity.pdbx_description
1 polymer ?
#
loop_
_entity_poly.entity_id
_entity_poly.type
_entity_poly.pdbx_seq_one_letter_code
_entity_poly.pdbx_strand_id
1 'polypeptide(L)'
;MTDQEFYQEEFIVMLTIDGTSYDEIEVKVTDPNKTIRDQINSIVQVFELPKMDNGGNPIQYLLGKLMEDEEEPVILEFEDEDGREMALIDYDIQPMDHLHLISVPIAG
;
A
#
# COMPACT_ATOMS: atom_id res chain seq x y z
N MET A 1 32.70 0.35 0.19
CA MET A 1 31.31 0.72 0.38
C MET A 1 30.72 1.24 -0.93
N THR A 2 29.56 0.85 -1.25
CA THR A 2 28.97 1.19 -2.51
C THR A 2 27.63 1.87 -2.30
N ASP A 3 27.24 2.66 -3.27
CA ASP A 3 26.00 3.40 -3.18
C ASP A 3 24.78 2.50 -3.29
N GLN A 4 24.95 1.30 -3.78
CA GLN A 4 23.83 0.38 -3.89
C GLN A 4 23.20 0.10 -2.56
N GLU A 5 23.94 0.21 -1.49
CA GLU A 5 23.40 -0.09 -0.18
C GLU A 5 22.29 0.86 0.21
N PHE A 6 22.31 2.07 -0.32
CA PHE A 6 21.27 3.05 -0.02
C PHE A 6 19.95 2.72 -0.64
N TYR A 7 19.96 1.99 -1.73
CA TYR A 7 18.73 1.62 -2.41
C TYR A 7 17.99 0.51 -1.71
N GLN A 8 18.71 -0.17 -0.82
CA GLN A 8 18.13 -1.26 -0.07
C GLN A 8 17.66 -0.83 1.31
N GLU A 9 17.89 0.43 1.66
CA GLU A 9 17.55 0.88 2.98
C GLU A 9 16.06 0.98 3.18
N GLU A 10 15.68 0.65 4.40
CA GLU A 10 14.29 0.74 4.81
C GLU A 10 13.92 2.20 5.01
N PHE A 11 12.69 2.51 4.77
CA PHE A 11 12.20 3.85 5.05
C PHE A 11 10.78 3.77 5.57
N ILE A 12 10.30 4.87 6.14
CA ILE A 12 8.99 4.92 6.76
C ILE A 12 8.04 5.70 5.88
N VAL A 13 6.82 5.17 5.74
CA VAL A 13 5.72 5.89 5.13
C VAL A 13 4.62 6.02 6.15
N MET A 14 3.75 7.00 5.97
CA MET A 14 2.57 7.17 6.82
C MET A 14 1.41 6.45 6.16
N LEU A 15 0.72 5.62 6.93
CA LEU A 15 -0.37 4.82 6.38
C LEU A 15 -1.66 5.09 7.15
N THR A 16 -2.72 5.33 6.40
CA THR A 16 -4.08 5.38 6.94
C THR A 16 -4.81 4.16 6.45
N ILE A 17 -5.46 3.44 7.36
CA ILE A 17 -6.20 2.23 7.00
C ILE A 17 -7.68 2.54 7.09
N ASP A 18 -8.36 2.46 5.95
CA ASP A 18 -9.76 2.78 5.81
C ASP A 18 -10.62 1.85 6.68
N GLY A 19 -11.64 2.44 7.31
CA GLY A 19 -12.56 1.65 8.12
C GLY A 19 -12.04 1.22 9.48
N THR A 20 -10.89 1.77 9.89
CA THR A 20 -10.31 1.45 11.19
C THR A 20 -9.97 2.74 11.92
N SER A 21 -9.51 2.59 13.17
CA SER A 21 -9.01 3.73 13.92
C SER A 21 -7.52 3.99 13.66
N TYR A 22 -6.92 3.26 12.76
CA TYR A 22 -5.51 3.44 12.42
C TYR A 22 -5.37 4.64 11.50
N ASP A 23 -4.98 5.76 12.06
CA ASP A 23 -4.84 7.02 11.37
C ASP A 23 -3.38 7.41 11.35
N GLU A 24 -2.80 7.54 10.17
CA GLU A 24 -1.42 7.98 10.01
C GLU A 24 -0.42 7.20 10.86
N ILE A 25 -0.48 5.89 10.77
CA ILE A 25 0.51 5.06 11.45
C ILE A 25 1.79 4.99 10.63
N GLU A 26 2.91 4.85 11.32
CA GLU A 26 4.19 4.70 10.64
C GLU A 26 4.38 3.25 10.26
N VAL A 27 4.67 3.04 8.98
CA VAL A 27 4.92 1.69 8.46
C VAL A 27 6.29 1.68 7.82
N LYS A 28 7.10 0.70 8.20
CA LYS A 28 8.43 0.56 7.62
C LYS A 28 8.34 -0.23 6.32
N VAL A 29 8.86 0.37 5.26
CA VAL A 29 8.99 -0.31 3.98
C VAL A 29 10.36 -0.97 3.95
N THR A 30 10.39 -2.28 4.00
CA THR A 30 11.66 -3.02 4.05
C THR A 30 12.14 -3.41 2.66
N ASP A 31 11.24 -3.45 1.69
CA ASP A 31 11.60 -3.83 0.32
C ASP A 31 10.69 -3.11 -0.67
N PRO A 32 11.14 -1.94 -1.19
CA PRO A 32 10.32 -1.19 -2.13
C PRO A 32 10.17 -1.87 -3.50
N ASN A 33 10.96 -2.91 -3.76
CA ASN A 33 10.83 -3.69 -4.99
C ASN A 33 9.72 -4.73 -4.92
N LYS A 34 9.17 -4.96 -3.72
CA LYS A 34 8.05 -5.87 -3.55
C LYS A 34 6.83 -5.31 -4.27
N THR A 35 6.06 -6.20 -4.89
CA THR A 35 4.90 -5.74 -5.65
C THR A 35 3.86 -5.08 -4.77
N ILE A 36 3.04 -4.24 -5.39
CA ILE A 36 1.94 -3.59 -4.67
C ILE A 36 1.05 -4.65 -4.02
N ARG A 37 0.77 -5.72 -4.76
CA ARG A 37 -0.06 -6.82 -4.24
C ARG A 37 0.56 -7.43 -2.98
N ASP A 38 1.86 -7.67 -2.99
CA ASP A 38 2.53 -8.26 -1.84
C ASP A 38 2.62 -7.28 -0.67
N GLN A 39 2.79 -6.00 -0.96
CA GLN A 39 2.79 -4.98 0.09
C GLN A 39 1.46 -4.97 0.81
N ILE A 40 0.36 -5.01 0.05
CA ILE A 40 -0.97 -5.01 0.63
C ILE A 40 -1.17 -6.27 1.48
N ASN A 41 -0.77 -7.42 0.95
CA ASN A 41 -0.92 -8.67 1.70
C ASN A 41 -0.17 -8.62 3.02
N SER A 42 1.02 -8.04 3.01
CA SER A 42 1.81 -7.89 4.23
C SER A 42 1.09 -6.99 5.24
N ILE A 43 0.53 -5.89 4.79
CA ILE A 43 -0.20 -4.97 5.66
C ILE A 43 -1.42 -5.66 6.27
N VAL A 44 -2.19 -6.34 5.43
CA VAL A 44 -3.38 -7.04 5.88
C VAL A 44 -3.03 -8.09 6.94
N GLN A 45 -1.93 -8.78 6.74
CA GLN A 45 -1.49 -9.80 7.67
C GLN A 45 -1.00 -9.21 8.99
N VAL A 46 -0.17 -8.17 8.90
CA VAL A 46 0.42 -7.57 10.09
C VAL A 46 -0.65 -6.95 10.99
N PHE A 47 -1.62 -6.29 10.41
CA PHE A 47 -2.68 -5.63 11.17
C PHE A 47 -3.91 -6.51 11.34
N GLU A 48 -3.84 -7.75 10.88
CA GLU A 48 -4.92 -8.74 11.03
C GLU A 48 -6.25 -8.19 10.53
N LEU A 49 -6.23 -7.58 9.36
CA LEU A 49 -7.43 -6.99 8.79
C LEU A 49 -8.36 -8.07 8.25
N PRO A 50 -9.67 -7.82 8.28
CA PRO A 50 -10.62 -8.82 7.83
C PRO A 50 -10.50 -9.07 6.33
N LYS A 51 -10.73 -10.31 5.92
CA LYS A 51 -10.71 -10.68 4.51
C LYS A 51 -12.12 -10.75 3.94
N MET A 52 -13.11 -10.69 4.80
CA MET A 52 -14.52 -10.71 4.41
C MET A 52 -15.28 -9.70 5.23
N ASP A 53 -16.34 -9.14 4.64
CA ASP A 53 -17.20 -8.23 5.39
C ASP A 53 -18.21 -9.03 6.21
N ASN A 54 -19.10 -8.31 6.90
CA ASN A 54 -20.09 -8.95 7.77
C ASN A 54 -21.09 -9.81 7.01
N GLY A 55 -21.24 -9.56 5.71
CA GLY A 55 -22.13 -10.34 4.88
C GLY A 55 -21.45 -11.54 4.23
N GLY A 56 -20.17 -11.77 4.53
CA GLY A 56 -19.44 -12.88 3.94
C GLY A 56 -18.86 -12.59 2.58
N ASN A 57 -18.90 -11.35 2.14
CA ASN A 57 -18.32 -10.96 0.85
C ASN A 57 -16.84 -10.68 0.99
N PRO A 58 -16.01 -11.11 0.04
CA PRO A 58 -14.58 -10.81 0.11
C PRO A 58 -14.33 -9.31 0.07
N ILE A 59 -13.28 -8.90 0.76
CA ILE A 59 -12.84 -7.52 0.74
C ILE A 59 -11.57 -7.44 -0.08
N GLN A 60 -11.56 -6.53 -1.06
CA GLN A 60 -10.36 -6.24 -1.82
C GLN A 60 -9.72 -4.99 -1.22
N TYR A 61 -8.43 -5.06 -1.00
CA TYR A 61 -7.70 -3.91 -0.48
C TYR A 61 -6.90 -3.28 -1.61
N LEU A 62 -6.97 -1.96 -1.69
CA LEU A 62 -6.22 -1.18 -2.66
C LEU A 62 -5.30 -0.24 -1.91
N LEU A 63 -4.22 0.15 -2.55
CA LEU A 63 -3.28 1.09 -1.96
C LEU A 63 -3.26 2.35 -2.80
N GLY A 64 -3.37 3.50 -2.15
CA GLY A 64 -3.32 4.77 -2.84
C GLY A 64 -2.24 5.66 -2.25
N LYS A 65 -1.80 6.62 -3.02
CA LYS A 65 -0.85 7.63 -2.57
C LYS A 65 -1.57 8.97 -2.54
N LEU A 66 -1.52 9.62 -1.39
CA LEU A 66 -2.15 10.93 -1.24
C LEU A 66 -1.19 12.00 -1.72
N MET A 67 -1.59 12.71 -2.77
CA MET A 67 -0.79 13.79 -3.34
C MET A 67 -1.15 15.09 -2.66
N GLU A 68 -0.19 16.03 -2.63
CA GLU A 68 -0.40 17.31 -1.94
C GLU A 68 -1.59 18.09 -2.47
N ASP A 69 -1.80 18.03 -3.77
CA ASP A 69 -2.84 18.83 -4.41
C ASP A 69 -4.15 18.09 -4.57
N GLU A 70 -4.23 16.87 -4.08
CA GLU A 70 -5.41 16.03 -4.28
C GLU A 70 -6.06 15.73 -2.96
N GLU A 71 -7.39 15.74 -2.95
CA GLU A 71 -8.13 15.38 -1.75
C GLU A 71 -8.30 13.87 -1.65
N GLU A 72 -8.21 13.18 -2.78
CA GLU A 72 -8.37 11.73 -2.80
C GLU A 72 -7.08 11.08 -3.22
N PRO A 73 -6.78 9.91 -2.67
CA PRO A 73 -5.55 9.22 -3.04
C PRO A 73 -5.59 8.70 -4.47
N VAL A 74 -4.42 8.70 -5.11
CA VAL A 74 -4.27 8.11 -6.43
C VAL A 74 -4.00 6.63 -6.24
N ILE A 75 -4.82 5.80 -6.86
CA ILE A 75 -4.71 4.35 -6.68
C ILE A 75 -3.46 3.83 -7.39
N LEU A 76 -2.68 3.05 -6.67
CA LEU A 76 -1.50 2.41 -7.23
C LEU A 76 -1.93 1.10 -7.87
N GLU A 77 -1.93 1.06 -9.19
CA GLU A 77 -2.39 -0.11 -9.91
C GLU A 77 -1.48 -1.31 -9.65
N PHE A 78 -2.05 -2.49 -9.61
CA PHE A 78 -1.28 -3.70 -9.38
C PHE A 78 -0.42 -4.07 -10.58
N GLU A 79 -0.90 -3.75 -11.79
CA GLU A 79 -0.23 -4.12 -13.02
C GLU A 79 -0.23 -2.94 -13.97
N ASP A 80 0.78 -2.90 -14.84
CA ASP A 80 0.81 -1.89 -15.89
C ASP A 80 -0.02 -2.37 -17.09
N GLU A 81 0.02 -1.59 -18.18
CA GLU A 81 -0.78 -1.91 -19.36
C GLU A 81 -0.40 -3.24 -19.99
N ASP A 82 0.82 -3.67 -19.77
CA ASP A 82 1.31 -4.93 -20.33
C ASP A 82 1.10 -6.12 -19.39
N GLY A 83 0.47 -5.87 -18.24
CA GLY A 83 0.23 -6.93 -17.27
C GLY A 83 1.40 -7.22 -16.36
N ARG A 84 2.41 -6.37 -16.34
CA ARG A 84 3.56 -6.55 -15.47
C ARG A 84 3.23 -6.03 -14.08
N GLU A 85 3.59 -6.82 -13.06
CA GLU A 85 3.34 -6.42 -11.68
C GLU A 85 4.12 -5.16 -11.33
N MET A 86 3.45 -4.23 -10.66
CA MET A 86 4.04 -2.96 -10.27
C MET A 86 4.44 -3.02 -8.80
N ALA A 87 5.49 -2.28 -8.46
CA ALA A 87 6.00 -2.20 -7.09
C ALA A 87 5.98 -0.76 -6.62
N LEU A 88 6.24 -0.54 -5.33
CA LEU A 88 6.29 0.81 -4.80
C LEU A 88 7.34 1.65 -5.51
N ILE A 89 8.46 1.05 -5.85
CA ILE A 89 9.54 1.78 -6.52
C ILE A 89 9.11 2.30 -7.88
N ASP A 90 8.16 1.63 -8.54
CA ASP A 90 7.67 2.06 -9.84
C ASP A 90 6.83 3.33 -9.73
N TYR A 91 6.30 3.61 -8.55
CA TYR A 91 5.49 4.80 -8.31
C TYR A 91 6.27 5.88 -7.57
N ASP A 92 7.58 5.70 -7.42
CA ASP A 92 8.45 6.70 -6.81
C ASP A 92 7.98 7.08 -5.41
N ILE A 93 7.64 6.06 -4.62
CA ILE A 93 7.24 6.29 -3.24
C ILE A 93 8.46 6.68 -2.42
N GLN A 94 8.36 7.80 -1.74
CA GLN A 94 9.46 8.38 -0.98
C GLN A 94 9.24 8.22 0.52
N PRO A 95 10.30 8.36 1.32
CA PRO A 95 10.13 8.36 2.77
C PRO A 95 9.12 9.40 3.20
N MET A 96 8.30 9.04 4.15
CA MET A 96 7.28 9.90 4.75
C MET A 96 6.11 10.22 3.82
N ASP A 97 6.03 9.56 2.68
CA ASP A 97 4.84 9.70 1.83
C ASP A 97 3.62 9.15 2.56
N HIS A 98 2.47 9.72 2.23
CA HIS A 98 1.21 9.30 2.82
C HIS A 98 0.53 8.30 1.91
N LEU A 99 0.34 7.08 2.43
CA LEU A 99 -0.37 6.04 1.71
C LEU A 99 -1.69 5.77 2.41
N HIS A 100 -2.65 5.29 1.65
CA HIS A 100 -3.99 5.01 2.15
C HIS A 100 -4.39 3.60 1.72
N LEU A 101 -4.67 2.75 2.68
CA LEU A 101 -5.18 1.41 2.38
C LEU A 101 -6.70 1.48 2.35
N ILE A 102 -7.25 1.20 1.18
CA ILE A 102 -8.69 1.34 0.92
C ILE A 102 -9.31 -0.04 0.85
N SER A 103 -10.41 -0.24 1.56
CA SER A 103 -11.12 -1.51 1.51
C SER A 103 -12.34 -1.38 0.60
N VAL A 104 -12.49 -2.32 -0.31
CA VAL A 104 -13.60 -2.34 -1.26
C VAL A 104 -14.28 -3.69 -1.16
N PRO A 105 -15.52 -3.76 -0.67
CA PRO A 105 -16.24 -5.03 -0.65
C PRO A 105 -16.52 -5.47 -2.09
N ILE A 106 -16.29 -6.74 -2.36
CA ILE A 106 -16.59 -7.30 -3.66
C ILE A 106 -17.95 -7.97 -3.57
N ALA A 107 -18.92 -7.40 -4.29
CA ALA A 107 -20.25 -7.96 -4.31
C ALA A 107 -20.21 -9.29 -5.06
N GLY A 108 -20.63 -10.33 -4.37
CA GLY A 108 -20.63 -11.68 -4.94
C GLY A 108 -21.75 -11.91 -5.93
#